data_eaac912631443b4ca4d9a7a9b6f4ba44
#
_entry.id   eaac912631443b4ca4d9a7a9b6f4ba44
#
_cell.length_a   1.000
_cell.length_b   1.000
_cell.length_c   1.000
_cell.angle_alpha   90.00
_cell.angle_beta   90.00
_cell.angle_gamma   90.00
#
_symmetry.space_group_name_H-M   'P 1'
#
loop_
_entity.id
_entity.type
_entity.pdbx_description
1 polymer ?
#
loop_
_entity_poly.entity_id
_entity_poly.type
_entity_poly.pdbx_seq_one_letter_code
_entity_poly.pdbx_strand_id
1 'polypeptide(L)'
;MIPNDYKWFYDWFEEDSTCPRDVQKVLDAVVDGDEIEVYINSPGGVIDVGSEIYTLLRAQENVKIYITGEACSAASIVAMSGYCEMSPTALMMVHCVSSGARGNHSAMEHMAEVLRTADRALCTAYVAKTGMTEEEVLELMEHETWLTAEQARERGLIDAIMFEEQEVMPLVAGPLFALPGKEQMEKVKKMMEEADESKNESSVFLMQKQLDLLKLRGERR
;
A
#
# COMPACT_ATOMS: atom_id res chain seq x y z
N MET A 1 9.97 11.53 12.85
CA MET A 1 9.01 12.57 13.27
C MET A 1 9.49 13.21 14.57
N ILE A 2 9.40 14.51 14.68
CA ILE A 2 9.98 15.33 15.75
C ILE A 2 9.00 16.40 16.22
N PRO A 3 9.10 16.89 17.48
CA PRO A 3 8.32 18.03 17.95
C PRO A 3 8.62 19.31 17.17
N ASN A 4 7.63 20.21 17.09
CA ASN A 4 7.75 21.48 16.36
C ASN A 4 8.95 22.33 16.74
N ASP A 5 9.33 22.31 18.04
CA ASP A 5 10.42 23.14 18.58
C ASP A 5 11.80 22.62 18.20
N TYR A 6 11.91 21.38 17.71
CA TYR A 6 13.18 20.78 17.27
C TYR A 6 13.42 20.96 15.77
N LYS A 7 12.40 21.36 14.98
CA LYS A 7 12.47 21.43 13.51
C LYS A 7 13.65 22.26 13.03
N TRP A 8 13.89 23.44 13.62
CA TRP A 8 15.01 24.33 13.25
C TRP A 8 16.37 23.67 13.39
N PHE A 9 16.53 22.77 14.36
CA PHE A 9 17.80 22.06 14.59
C PHE A 9 18.09 21.06 13.46
N TYR A 10 17.09 20.26 13.08
CA TYR A 10 17.24 19.32 11.97
C TYR A 10 17.41 20.03 10.63
N ASP A 11 16.70 21.13 10.41
CA ASP A 11 16.88 21.96 9.22
C ASP A 11 18.29 22.56 9.13
N TRP A 12 18.87 22.94 10.27
CA TRP A 12 20.26 23.45 10.33
C TRP A 12 21.30 22.40 9.91
N PHE A 13 21.05 21.14 10.24
CA PHE A 13 21.95 20.03 9.87
C PHE A 13 21.59 19.40 8.53
N GLU A 14 20.63 19.93 7.80
CA GLU A 14 20.12 19.41 6.53
C GLU A 14 19.62 17.95 6.68
N GLU A 15 19.07 17.58 7.85
CA GLU A 15 18.50 16.28 8.14
C GLU A 15 16.98 16.28 7.89
N ASP A 16 16.52 15.29 7.13
CA ASP A 16 15.10 15.11 6.84
C ASP A 16 14.27 14.86 8.10
N SER A 17 13.28 15.70 8.32
CA SER A 17 12.39 15.59 9.47
C SER A 17 11.02 16.17 9.18
N THR A 18 10.01 15.63 9.85
CA THR A 18 8.62 16.10 9.77
C THR A 18 8.08 16.39 11.15
N CYS A 19 7.43 17.53 11.31
CA CYS A 19 6.73 17.91 12.54
C CYS A 19 5.23 18.17 12.26
N PRO A 20 4.35 18.20 13.28
CA PRO A 20 2.91 18.44 13.10
C PRO A 20 2.60 19.74 12.36
N ARG A 21 3.39 20.79 12.60
CA ARG A 21 3.23 22.08 11.90
C ARG A 21 3.45 22.00 10.41
N ASP A 22 4.34 21.11 9.95
CA ASP A 22 4.56 20.92 8.51
C ASP A 22 3.32 20.29 7.86
N VAL A 23 2.74 19.28 8.52
CA VAL A 23 1.49 18.65 8.07
C VAL A 23 0.33 19.64 8.10
N GLN A 24 0.16 20.39 9.20
CA GLN A 24 -0.90 21.39 9.34
C GLN A 24 -0.85 22.44 8.23
N LYS A 25 0.34 22.94 7.87
CA LYS A 25 0.49 23.92 6.77
C LYS A 25 -0.01 23.40 5.42
N VAL A 26 0.19 22.10 5.15
CA VAL A 26 -0.35 21.49 3.92
C VAL A 26 -1.86 21.38 4.03
N LEU A 27 -2.39 20.93 5.17
CA LEU A 27 -3.83 20.79 5.39
C LEU A 27 -4.57 22.14 5.34
N ASP A 28 -3.96 23.22 5.81
CA ASP A 28 -4.54 24.57 5.73
C ASP A 28 -4.70 25.08 4.29
N ALA A 29 -3.99 24.48 3.33
CA ALA A 29 -4.07 24.82 1.91
C ALA A 29 -5.03 23.91 1.11
N VAL A 30 -5.58 22.85 1.73
CA VAL A 30 -6.53 21.92 1.11
C VAL A 30 -7.86 22.60 0.86
N VAL A 31 -8.42 22.40 -0.31
CA VAL A 31 -9.75 22.90 -0.71
C VAL A 31 -10.74 21.73 -0.74
N ASP A 32 -12.01 22.02 -0.49
CA ASP A 32 -13.09 21.03 -0.53
C ASP A 32 -13.06 20.20 -1.84
N GLY A 33 -12.96 18.89 -1.68
CA GLY A 33 -12.89 17.93 -2.79
C GLY A 33 -11.49 17.54 -3.22
N ASP A 34 -10.43 18.13 -2.65
CA ASP A 34 -9.05 17.71 -2.91
C ASP A 34 -8.80 16.31 -2.30
N GLU A 35 -7.93 15.54 -2.96
CA GLU A 35 -7.36 14.30 -2.43
C GLU A 35 -6.03 14.62 -1.75
N ILE A 36 -5.86 14.13 -0.53
CA ILE A 36 -4.64 14.32 0.27
C ILE A 36 -3.80 13.05 0.16
N GLU A 37 -2.69 13.13 -0.54
CA GLU A 37 -1.73 12.03 -0.66
C GLU A 37 -0.60 12.19 0.36
N VAL A 38 -0.37 11.15 1.16
CA VAL A 38 0.68 11.11 2.20
C VAL A 38 1.66 10.00 1.88
N TYR A 39 2.89 10.36 1.56
CA TYR A 39 3.96 9.40 1.27
C TYR A 39 4.81 9.18 2.51
N ILE A 40 4.90 7.92 2.96
CA ILE A 40 5.62 7.53 4.18
C ILE A 40 6.87 6.72 3.81
N ASN A 41 8.02 7.22 4.27
CA ASN A 41 9.27 6.49 4.37
C ASN A 41 9.95 6.96 5.66
N SER A 42 9.70 6.26 6.78
CA SER A 42 10.10 6.75 8.10
C SER A 42 10.27 5.63 9.12
N PRO A 43 11.40 5.64 9.88
CA PRO A 43 11.61 4.73 11.01
C PRO A 43 10.73 5.08 12.23
N GLY A 44 9.94 6.15 12.18
CA GLY A 44 9.10 6.61 13.28
C GLY A 44 9.58 7.90 13.93
N GLY A 45 9.60 7.93 15.25
CA GLY A 45 10.01 9.10 16.04
C GLY A 45 9.22 9.24 17.34
N VAL A 46 8.98 10.47 17.77
CA VAL A 46 8.30 10.75 19.03
C VAL A 46 6.82 10.41 18.95
N ILE A 47 6.31 9.64 19.90
CA ILE A 47 4.96 9.02 19.84
C ILE A 47 3.82 10.04 19.88
N ASP A 48 3.92 11.10 20.68
CA ASP A 48 2.92 12.16 20.74
C ASP A 48 2.85 12.95 19.43
N VAL A 49 3.98 13.15 18.77
CA VAL A 49 4.06 13.74 17.42
C VAL A 49 3.36 12.86 16.38
N GLY A 50 3.61 11.54 16.42
CA GLY A 50 2.92 10.59 15.53
C GLY A 50 1.41 10.56 15.78
N SER A 51 1.00 10.58 17.04
CA SER A 51 -0.41 10.65 17.45
C SER A 51 -1.09 11.95 17.01
N GLU A 52 -0.40 13.10 17.11
CA GLU A 52 -0.90 14.39 16.63
C GLU A 52 -1.08 14.37 15.10
N ILE A 53 -0.08 13.91 14.34
CA ILE A 53 -0.16 13.80 12.88
C ILE A 53 -1.29 12.82 12.47
N TYR A 54 -1.41 11.66 13.12
CA TYR A 54 -2.53 10.75 12.92
C TYR A 54 -3.87 11.48 13.09
N THR A 55 -4.02 12.24 14.16
CA THR A 55 -5.26 12.97 14.46
C THR A 55 -5.57 14.03 13.40
N LEU A 56 -4.57 14.79 12.98
CA LEU A 56 -4.72 15.81 11.94
C LEU A 56 -5.19 15.19 10.60
N LEU A 57 -4.59 14.09 10.19
CA LEU A 57 -4.94 13.40 8.95
C LEU A 57 -6.29 12.69 9.07
N ARG A 58 -6.57 12.04 10.21
CA ARG A 58 -7.84 11.31 10.45
C ARG A 58 -9.05 12.22 10.47
N ALA A 59 -8.86 13.50 10.75
CA ALA A 59 -9.92 14.52 10.71
C ALA A 59 -10.25 15.00 9.29
N GLN A 60 -9.45 14.64 8.29
CA GLN A 60 -9.69 15.00 6.90
C GLN A 60 -10.48 13.91 6.17
N GLU A 61 -11.25 14.32 5.16
CA GLU A 61 -11.81 13.43 4.16
C GLU A 61 -10.78 13.16 3.04
N ASN A 62 -10.92 12.06 2.31
CA ASN A 62 -10.11 11.74 1.11
C ASN A 62 -8.58 11.65 1.34
N VAL A 63 -8.16 11.09 2.49
CA VAL A 63 -6.74 10.84 2.77
C VAL A 63 -6.32 9.49 2.22
N LYS A 64 -5.30 9.49 1.38
CA LYS A 64 -4.61 8.28 0.89
C LYS A 64 -3.16 8.25 1.37
N ILE A 65 -2.77 7.13 1.92
CA ILE A 65 -1.44 6.89 2.47
C ILE A 65 -0.69 5.94 1.53
N TYR A 66 0.55 6.26 1.23
CA TYR A 66 1.46 5.46 0.41
C TYR A 66 2.74 5.16 1.18
N ILE A 67 2.93 3.90 1.60
CA ILE A 67 4.18 3.47 2.24
C ILE A 67 5.18 3.10 1.13
N THR A 68 6.20 3.94 0.94
CA THR A 68 7.13 3.83 -0.19
C THR A 68 8.45 3.12 0.15
N GLY A 69 8.88 3.14 1.41
CA GLY A 69 10.08 2.46 1.90
C GLY A 69 9.83 1.74 3.21
N GLU A 70 9.57 2.48 4.27
CA GLU A 70 9.18 1.89 5.55
C GLU A 70 8.18 2.77 6.31
N ALA A 71 7.35 2.12 7.12
CA ALA A 71 6.50 2.77 8.12
C ALA A 71 6.68 2.04 9.46
N CYS A 72 7.60 2.51 10.28
CA CYS A 72 7.95 1.87 11.53
C CYS A 72 7.50 2.70 12.74
N SER A 73 7.11 2.03 13.85
CA SER A 73 6.82 2.70 15.12
C SER A 73 5.74 3.80 14.96
N ALA A 74 6.00 5.02 15.42
CA ALA A 74 5.06 6.14 15.27
C ALA A 74 4.63 6.41 13.82
N ALA A 75 5.43 6.05 12.80
CA ALA A 75 5.04 6.18 11.40
C ALA A 75 3.98 5.16 10.98
N SER A 76 3.99 3.95 11.57
CA SER A 76 2.93 2.97 11.33
C SER A 76 1.59 3.40 11.93
N ILE A 77 1.60 4.18 13.05
CA ILE A 77 0.37 4.81 13.58
C ILE A 77 -0.19 5.82 12.57
N VAL A 78 0.68 6.68 12.00
CA VAL A 78 0.26 7.64 10.96
C VAL A 78 -0.35 6.92 9.75
N ALA A 79 0.20 5.78 9.36
CA ALA A 79 -0.34 4.98 8.26
C ALA A 79 -1.79 4.48 8.49
N MET A 80 -2.25 4.39 9.75
CA MET A 80 -3.63 3.99 10.09
C MET A 80 -4.65 5.12 9.88
N SER A 81 -4.24 6.34 9.51
CA SER A 81 -5.13 7.50 9.45
C SER A 81 -6.07 7.52 8.23
N GLY A 82 -5.78 6.79 7.16
CA GLY A 82 -6.56 6.79 5.91
C GLY A 82 -6.55 5.46 5.16
N TYR A 83 -7.00 5.49 3.90
CA TYR A 83 -6.78 4.39 2.97
C TYR A 83 -5.28 4.25 2.70
N CYS A 84 -4.73 3.06 2.86
CA CYS A 84 -3.29 2.83 2.86
C CYS A 84 -2.87 1.81 1.81
N GLU A 85 -1.96 2.20 0.93
CA GLU A 85 -1.26 1.32 0.00
C GLU A 85 0.22 1.21 0.38
N MET A 86 0.81 0.04 0.16
CA MET A 86 2.20 -0.22 0.50
C MET A 86 2.96 -0.77 -0.70
N SER A 87 4.17 -0.24 -0.95
CA SER A 87 5.07 -0.79 -1.97
C SER A 87 5.39 -2.26 -1.66
N PRO A 88 5.45 -3.15 -2.68
CA PRO A 88 5.80 -4.57 -2.46
C PRO A 88 7.16 -4.77 -1.80
N THR A 89 8.06 -3.79 -1.88
CA THR A 89 9.40 -3.83 -1.28
C THR A 89 9.52 -3.07 0.04
N ALA A 90 8.44 -2.40 0.48
CA ALA A 90 8.42 -1.66 1.72
C ALA A 90 8.27 -2.58 2.95
N LEU A 91 8.59 -2.04 4.13
CA LEU A 91 8.43 -2.71 5.41
C LEU A 91 7.50 -1.90 6.32
N MET A 92 6.73 -2.61 7.14
CA MET A 92 6.01 -2.02 8.26
C MET A 92 6.50 -2.65 9.56
N MET A 93 6.64 -1.85 10.62
CA MET A 93 6.99 -2.37 11.94
C MET A 93 6.13 -1.76 13.01
N VAL A 94 5.57 -2.62 13.85
CA VAL A 94 4.76 -2.27 15.01
C VAL A 94 5.44 -2.78 16.29
N HIS A 95 5.56 -1.93 17.30
CA HIS A 95 6.15 -2.28 18.58
C HIS A 95 5.59 -1.47 19.74
N CYS A 96 5.86 -1.92 20.96
CA CYS A 96 5.53 -1.17 22.17
C CYS A 96 6.38 0.09 22.30
N VAL A 97 5.83 1.09 22.99
CA VAL A 97 6.50 2.35 23.31
C VAL A 97 7.72 2.07 24.19
N SER A 98 8.84 2.67 23.85
CA SER A 98 10.06 2.57 24.65
C SER A 98 10.48 3.92 25.21
N SER A 99 11.01 3.91 26.44
CA SER A 99 11.57 5.11 27.09
C SER A 99 12.63 4.71 28.10
N GLY A 100 13.46 5.67 28.50
CA GLY A 100 14.40 5.51 29.59
C GLY A 100 13.90 6.19 30.86
N ALA A 101 14.10 5.55 32.01
CA ALA A 101 13.81 6.13 33.33
C ALA A 101 14.95 5.88 34.32
N ARG A 102 15.07 6.74 35.32
CA ARG A 102 16.00 6.58 36.45
C ARG A 102 15.27 6.87 37.75
N GLY A 103 15.51 6.04 38.76
CA GLY A 103 14.90 6.19 40.06
C GLY A 103 15.00 4.91 40.88
N ASN A 104 14.23 4.86 41.97
CA ASN A 104 14.07 3.65 42.76
C ASN A 104 13.05 2.68 42.12
N HIS A 105 12.82 1.53 42.72
CA HIS A 105 11.88 0.49 42.21
C HIS A 105 10.49 1.09 41.92
N SER A 106 9.96 1.93 42.80
CA SER A 106 8.63 2.53 42.63
C SER A 106 8.56 3.45 41.39
N ALA A 107 9.64 4.19 41.09
CA ALA A 107 9.72 5.02 39.87
C ALA A 107 9.78 4.15 38.61
N MET A 108 10.45 2.98 38.68
CA MET A 108 10.50 2.04 37.53
C MET A 108 9.14 1.36 37.31
N GLU A 109 8.46 0.94 38.37
CA GLU A 109 7.11 0.37 38.30
C GLU A 109 6.12 1.38 37.71
N HIS A 110 6.16 2.63 38.20
CA HIS A 110 5.33 3.70 37.65
C HIS A 110 5.61 3.95 36.17
N MET A 111 6.88 4.00 35.74
CA MET A 111 7.22 4.15 34.32
C MET A 111 6.68 3.00 33.49
N ALA A 112 6.77 1.77 33.99
CA ALA A 112 6.21 0.61 33.28
C ALA A 112 4.68 0.73 33.10
N GLU A 113 3.96 1.29 34.09
CA GLU A 113 2.52 1.56 33.96
C GLU A 113 2.23 2.67 32.92
N VAL A 114 3.05 3.72 32.90
CA VAL A 114 2.94 4.80 31.89
C VAL A 114 3.13 4.25 30.48
N LEU A 115 4.15 3.39 30.25
CA LEU A 115 4.40 2.77 28.97
C LEU A 115 3.23 1.88 28.54
N ARG A 116 2.71 1.02 29.41
CA ARG A 116 1.51 0.20 29.10
C ARG A 116 0.30 1.05 28.76
N THR A 117 0.14 2.21 29.41
CA THR A 117 -0.95 3.14 29.12
C THR A 117 -0.78 3.76 27.73
N ALA A 118 0.46 4.13 27.37
CA ALA A 118 0.77 4.63 26.04
C ALA A 118 0.55 3.56 24.96
N ASP A 119 0.96 2.31 25.20
CA ASP A 119 0.74 1.19 24.30
C ASP A 119 -0.75 0.99 23.99
N ARG A 120 -1.60 0.99 25.02
CA ARG A 120 -3.06 0.87 24.84
C ARG A 120 -3.65 2.06 24.07
N ALA A 121 -3.16 3.27 24.33
CA ALA A 121 -3.63 4.44 23.60
C ALA A 121 -3.31 4.33 22.09
N LEU A 122 -2.09 3.96 21.74
CA LEU A 122 -1.65 3.79 20.35
C LEU A 122 -2.29 2.57 19.67
N CYS A 123 -2.51 1.48 20.42
CA CYS A 123 -3.20 0.28 19.98
C CYS A 123 -4.57 0.59 19.34
N THR A 124 -5.27 1.61 19.84
CA THR A 124 -6.59 1.99 19.31
C THR A 124 -6.59 2.36 17.82
N ALA A 125 -5.49 2.90 17.30
CA ALA A 125 -5.36 3.21 15.87
C ALA A 125 -5.34 1.95 15.01
N TYR A 126 -4.61 0.91 15.45
CA TYR A 126 -4.56 -0.37 14.76
C TYR A 126 -5.88 -1.13 14.86
N VAL A 127 -6.50 -1.17 16.04
CA VAL A 127 -7.83 -1.78 16.25
C VAL A 127 -8.87 -1.14 15.32
N ALA A 128 -8.87 0.20 15.24
CA ALA A 128 -9.80 0.94 14.39
C ALA A 128 -9.59 0.67 12.89
N LYS A 129 -8.35 0.41 12.47
CA LYS A 129 -8.00 0.12 11.09
C LYS A 129 -8.28 -1.32 10.70
N THR A 130 -7.90 -2.28 11.55
CA THR A 130 -7.87 -3.71 11.22
C THR A 130 -9.13 -4.46 11.64
N GLY A 131 -9.82 -3.98 12.68
CA GLY A 131 -10.88 -4.73 13.37
C GLY A 131 -10.37 -5.87 14.27
N MET A 132 -9.06 -6.01 14.48
CA MET A 132 -8.46 -6.94 15.44
C MET A 132 -8.84 -6.54 16.86
N THR A 133 -8.76 -7.49 17.78
CA THR A 133 -8.92 -7.21 19.21
C THR A 133 -7.73 -6.43 19.77
N GLU A 134 -7.93 -5.76 20.92
CA GLU A 134 -6.84 -5.08 21.64
C GLU A 134 -5.71 -6.04 21.98
N GLU A 135 -6.06 -7.27 22.44
CA GLU A 135 -5.10 -8.29 22.81
C GLU A 135 -4.23 -8.74 21.63
N GLU A 136 -4.83 -8.98 20.46
CA GLU A 136 -4.10 -9.38 19.24
C GLU A 136 -3.14 -8.29 18.78
N VAL A 137 -3.56 -7.02 18.84
CA VAL A 137 -2.69 -5.89 18.46
C VAL A 137 -1.55 -5.72 19.47
N LEU A 138 -1.85 -5.76 20.78
CA LEU A 138 -0.81 -5.66 21.82
C LEU A 138 0.21 -6.80 21.71
N GLU A 139 -0.20 -8.02 21.34
CA GLU A 139 0.70 -9.14 21.08
C GLU A 139 1.66 -8.84 19.92
N LEU A 140 1.15 -8.28 18.81
CA LEU A 140 2.00 -7.83 17.70
C LEU A 140 3.01 -6.76 18.13
N MET A 141 2.58 -5.82 18.98
CA MET A 141 3.44 -4.75 19.48
C MET A 141 4.51 -5.27 20.44
N GLU A 142 4.17 -6.19 21.35
CA GLU A 142 5.13 -6.81 22.30
C GLU A 142 6.24 -7.60 21.60
N HIS A 143 5.94 -8.20 20.44
CA HIS A 143 6.91 -8.99 19.67
C HIS A 143 7.75 -8.16 18.69
N GLU A 144 7.59 -6.83 18.65
CA GLU A 144 8.25 -5.98 17.65
C GLU A 144 8.09 -6.58 16.24
N THR A 145 6.86 -6.60 15.76
CA THR A 145 6.51 -7.34 14.55
C THR A 145 6.86 -6.57 13.28
N TRP A 146 7.73 -7.16 12.47
CA TRP A 146 8.08 -6.68 11.13
C TRP A 146 7.23 -7.39 10.09
N LEU A 147 6.70 -6.62 9.13
CA LEU A 147 5.73 -7.10 8.16
C LEU A 147 6.13 -6.70 6.75
N THR A 148 6.03 -7.65 5.81
CA THR A 148 5.99 -7.36 4.37
C THR A 148 4.63 -6.77 3.99
N ALA A 149 4.51 -6.29 2.74
CA ALA A 149 3.25 -5.76 2.24
C ALA A 149 2.12 -6.81 2.28
N GLU A 150 2.40 -8.07 1.89
CA GLU A 150 1.43 -9.17 1.96
C GLU A 150 0.97 -9.43 3.39
N GLN A 151 1.92 -9.52 4.33
CA GLN A 151 1.62 -9.77 5.75
C GLN A 151 0.83 -8.63 6.39
N ALA A 152 1.12 -7.38 6.00
CA ALA A 152 0.38 -6.21 6.47
C ALA A 152 -1.05 -6.19 5.92
N ARG A 153 -1.25 -6.54 4.64
CA ARG A 153 -2.57 -6.67 4.02
C ARG A 153 -3.40 -7.79 4.64
N GLU A 154 -2.82 -8.96 4.84
CA GLU A 154 -3.51 -10.10 5.49
C GLU A 154 -4.05 -9.77 6.87
N ARG A 155 -3.39 -8.85 7.59
CA ARG A 155 -3.81 -8.35 8.90
C ARG A 155 -4.70 -7.12 8.86
N GLY A 156 -5.00 -6.60 7.66
CA GLY A 156 -5.81 -5.40 7.47
C GLY A 156 -5.12 -4.08 7.86
N LEU A 157 -3.79 -4.10 8.06
CA LEU A 157 -3.00 -2.89 8.36
C LEU A 157 -2.85 -1.98 7.14
N ILE A 158 -2.94 -2.54 5.94
CA ILE A 158 -3.02 -1.82 4.69
C ILE A 158 -4.20 -2.32 3.86
N ASP A 159 -4.69 -1.49 2.93
CA ASP A 159 -5.85 -1.80 2.08
C ASP A 159 -5.44 -2.45 0.76
N ALA A 160 -4.26 -2.07 0.20
CA ALA A 160 -3.76 -2.61 -1.05
C ALA A 160 -2.22 -2.64 -1.11
N ILE A 161 -1.69 -3.44 -2.03
CA ILE A 161 -0.28 -3.39 -2.42
C ILE A 161 -0.18 -2.58 -3.70
N MET A 162 0.75 -1.61 -3.73
CA MET A 162 0.96 -0.75 -4.90
C MET A 162 1.34 -1.58 -6.12
N PHE A 163 0.87 -1.14 -7.29
CA PHE A 163 1.17 -1.76 -8.59
C PHE A 163 0.53 -3.14 -8.81
N GLU A 164 -0.23 -3.69 -7.87
CA GLU A 164 -1.05 -4.87 -8.14
C GLU A 164 -2.25 -4.46 -9.03
N GLU A 165 -2.42 -5.14 -10.17
CA GLU A 165 -3.63 -5.00 -10.96
C GLU A 165 -4.80 -5.57 -10.15
N GLN A 166 -5.72 -4.72 -9.74
CA GLN A 166 -6.98 -5.20 -9.17
C GLN A 166 -7.73 -5.94 -10.28
N GLU A 167 -7.92 -7.25 -10.13
CA GLU A 167 -8.87 -7.98 -10.96
C GLU A 167 -10.28 -7.45 -10.65
N VAL A 168 -10.71 -6.48 -11.44
CA VAL A 168 -12.10 -6.04 -11.40
C VAL A 168 -12.96 -7.19 -11.92
N MET A 169 -13.50 -8.00 -11.00
CA MET A 169 -14.53 -8.97 -11.37
C MET A 169 -15.75 -8.21 -11.85
N PRO A 170 -16.17 -8.35 -13.10
CA PRO A 170 -17.34 -7.64 -13.58
C PRO A 170 -18.58 -8.11 -12.81
N LEU A 171 -19.38 -7.14 -12.33
CA LEU A 171 -20.66 -7.42 -11.69
C LEU A 171 -21.61 -8.05 -12.74
N VAL A 172 -21.92 -9.34 -12.59
CA VAL A 172 -22.85 -10.06 -13.45
C VAL A 172 -24.20 -10.26 -12.73
N ALA A 173 -25.27 -9.98 -13.43
CA ALA A 173 -26.63 -10.09 -12.91
C ALA A 173 -27.11 -11.56 -12.91
N GLY A 174 -26.63 -12.37 -11.96
CA GLY A 174 -27.14 -13.72 -11.68
C GLY A 174 -26.11 -14.84 -11.74
N PRO A 175 -26.39 -15.99 -11.09
CA PRO A 175 -25.43 -17.09 -10.88
C PRO A 175 -25.14 -17.94 -12.12
N LEU A 176 -25.76 -17.65 -13.27
CA LEU A 176 -25.62 -18.40 -14.53
C LEU A 176 -24.80 -17.66 -15.60
N PHE A 177 -24.34 -16.45 -15.33
CA PHE A 177 -23.54 -15.68 -16.29
C PHE A 177 -22.11 -15.53 -15.78
N ALA A 178 -21.27 -16.50 -16.10
CA ALA A 178 -19.82 -16.37 -15.90
C ALA A 178 -19.21 -15.83 -17.19
N LEU A 179 -18.65 -14.63 -17.16
CA LEU A 179 -17.81 -14.16 -18.26
C LEU A 179 -16.51 -14.97 -18.26
N PRO A 180 -15.99 -15.32 -19.44
CA PRO A 180 -14.70 -16.02 -19.52
C PRO A 180 -13.58 -15.14 -18.92
N GLY A 181 -12.72 -15.74 -18.09
CA GLY A 181 -11.57 -15.07 -17.51
C GLY A 181 -10.58 -14.58 -18.57
N LYS A 182 -9.73 -13.60 -18.21
CA LYS A 182 -8.69 -13.03 -19.12
C LYS A 182 -7.84 -14.11 -19.77
N GLU A 183 -7.42 -15.14 -19.03
CA GLU A 183 -6.64 -16.27 -19.54
C GLU A 183 -7.39 -17.09 -20.60
N GLN A 184 -8.69 -17.28 -20.42
CA GLN A 184 -9.53 -17.96 -21.40
C GLN A 184 -9.72 -17.12 -22.66
N MET A 185 -9.89 -15.80 -22.52
CA MET A 185 -10.00 -14.88 -23.65
C MET A 185 -8.68 -14.79 -24.44
N GLU A 186 -7.53 -14.71 -23.77
CA GLU A 186 -6.22 -14.74 -24.42
C GLU A 186 -5.97 -16.05 -25.17
N LYS A 187 -6.36 -17.17 -24.58
CA LYS A 187 -6.25 -18.48 -25.22
C LYS A 187 -7.09 -18.57 -26.48
N VAL A 188 -8.32 -18.05 -26.44
CA VAL A 188 -9.19 -17.99 -27.63
C VAL A 188 -8.63 -17.03 -28.67
N LYS A 189 -8.12 -15.86 -28.26
CA LYS A 189 -7.50 -14.89 -29.17
C LYS A 189 -6.30 -15.49 -29.90
N LYS A 190 -5.42 -16.19 -29.18
CA LYS A 190 -4.27 -16.90 -29.77
C LYS A 190 -4.69 -18.00 -30.74
N MET A 191 -5.73 -18.77 -30.41
CA MET A 191 -6.29 -19.76 -31.32
C MET A 191 -6.90 -19.13 -32.59
N MET A 192 -7.49 -17.93 -32.48
CA MET A 192 -8.02 -17.20 -33.64
C MET A 192 -6.89 -16.67 -34.54
N GLU A 193 -5.81 -16.13 -33.94
CA GLU A 193 -4.61 -15.68 -34.65
C GLU A 193 -3.93 -16.85 -35.41
N GLU A 194 -3.74 -17.98 -34.76
CA GLU A 194 -3.19 -19.20 -35.39
C GLU A 194 -4.09 -19.73 -36.52
N ALA A 195 -5.41 -19.62 -36.39
CA ALA A 195 -6.35 -20.01 -37.43
C ALA A 195 -6.36 -19.08 -38.64
N ASP A 196 -6.14 -17.76 -38.42
CA ASP A 196 -6.02 -16.78 -39.50
C ASP A 196 -4.66 -16.89 -40.23
N GLU A 197 -3.56 -17.18 -39.53
CA GLU A 197 -2.26 -17.48 -40.14
C GLU A 197 -2.36 -18.75 -41.04
N SER A 198 -2.99 -19.81 -40.56
CA SER A 198 -3.21 -21.05 -41.32
C SER A 198 -4.06 -20.83 -42.57
N LYS A 199 -5.08 -19.94 -42.51
CA LYS A 199 -5.87 -19.55 -43.68
C LYS A 199 -5.06 -18.72 -44.68
N ASN A 200 -4.19 -17.86 -44.21
CA ASN A 200 -3.33 -17.04 -45.05
C ASN A 200 -2.27 -17.87 -45.76
N GLU A 201 -1.62 -18.83 -45.08
CA GLU A 201 -0.69 -19.78 -45.72
C GLU A 201 -1.37 -20.63 -46.78
N SER A 202 -2.59 -21.13 -46.50
CA SER A 202 -3.36 -21.92 -47.50
C SER A 202 -3.74 -21.09 -48.74
N SER A 203 -4.06 -19.80 -48.53
CA SER A 203 -4.40 -18.89 -49.65
C SER A 203 -3.16 -18.52 -50.48
N VAL A 204 -2.02 -18.28 -49.84
CA VAL A 204 -0.73 -18.03 -50.50
C VAL A 204 -0.27 -19.25 -51.29
N PHE A 205 -0.40 -20.43 -50.72
CA PHE A 205 -0.08 -21.69 -51.41
C PHE A 205 -0.95 -21.96 -52.66
N LEU A 206 -2.26 -21.65 -52.58
CA LEU A 206 -3.17 -21.73 -53.71
C LEU A 206 -2.85 -20.70 -54.81
N MET A 207 -2.54 -19.47 -54.44
CA MET A 207 -2.07 -18.41 -55.36
C MET A 207 -0.78 -18.81 -56.07
N GLN A 208 0.19 -19.33 -55.33
CA GLN A 208 1.45 -19.80 -55.91
C GLN A 208 1.23 -20.96 -56.92
N LYS A 209 0.39 -21.95 -56.62
CA LYS A 209 0.00 -23.00 -57.56
C LYS A 209 -0.72 -22.46 -58.81
N GLN A 210 -1.57 -21.46 -58.65
CA GLN A 210 -2.22 -20.82 -59.78
C GLN A 210 -1.21 -20.10 -60.68
N LEU A 211 -0.24 -19.42 -60.10
CA LEU A 211 0.83 -18.72 -60.82
C LEU A 211 1.71 -19.70 -61.61
N ASP A 212 2.07 -20.82 -61.03
CA ASP A 212 2.88 -21.87 -61.63
C ASP A 212 2.13 -22.55 -62.82
N LEU A 213 0.81 -22.78 -62.68
CA LEU A 213 -0.04 -23.24 -63.78
C LEU A 213 -0.14 -22.27 -64.93
N LEU A 214 -0.18 -20.96 -64.67
CA LEU A 214 -0.19 -19.91 -65.71
C LEU A 214 1.15 -19.85 -66.46
N LYS A 215 2.28 -20.00 -65.79
CA LYS A 215 3.63 -20.07 -66.41
C LYS A 215 3.74 -21.29 -67.35
N LEU A 216 3.30 -22.48 -66.90
CA LEU A 216 3.30 -23.68 -67.75
C LEU A 216 2.38 -23.57 -68.98
N ARG A 217 1.33 -22.74 -68.95
CA ARG A 217 0.48 -22.44 -70.11
C ARG A 217 1.11 -21.46 -71.09
N GLY A 218 1.97 -20.55 -70.57
CA GLY A 218 2.68 -19.53 -71.39
C GLY A 218 3.86 -20.09 -72.17
N GLU A 219 4.45 -21.21 -71.79
CA GLU A 219 5.57 -21.87 -72.47
C GLU A 219 5.16 -22.82 -73.63
N ARG A 220 3.86 -22.93 -73.92
CA ARG A 220 3.33 -23.74 -75.01
C ARG A 220 2.80 -22.88 -76.17
N ARG A 221 3.49 -21.75 -76.47
CA ARG A 221 3.28 -21.00 -77.71
C ARG A 221 4.57 -20.79 -78.47
#